data_2c13165e0f52f829f9c8fbfdbb588185
#
_entry.id   2c13165e0f52f829f9c8fbfdbb588185
#
_cell.length_a   1.000
_cell.length_b   1.000
_cell.length_c   1.000
_cell.angle_alpha   90.00
_cell.angle_beta   90.00
_cell.angle_gamma   90.00
#
_symmetry.space_group_name_H-M   'P 1'
#
loop_
_entity.id
_entity.type
_entity.pdbx_description
1 polymer ?
#
loop_
_entity_poly.entity_id
_entity_poly.type
_entity_poly.pdbx_seq_one_letter_code
_entity_poly.pdbx_strand_id
1 'polypeptide(L)'
;MKIINFSEQNSIINQYMAEIRDAEYQKNRLLFRNNIMRIGEFEAFELSKTLAYEPKEVTTPLGVSTVNVPTDKIVLATIFRAGLPFHNGFLNVFDHAGNAFVSAYREYKDAAHHEVGIHIEYLATPSIDEKNLIIADPMLATGGSMELGYKAFLTKGTPKQIHVCCIIASPEGIEHIKKTFPNEKTTIWCAAIDPGMNEHKYIVPGFGDAGDLCYGGKL
;
A
#
# COMPACT_ATOMS: atom_id res chain seq x y z
N MET A 1 3.52 -16.90 -0.05
CA MET A 1 3.17 -15.50 -0.41
C MET A 1 2.54 -15.47 -1.79
N LYS A 2 1.39 -14.85 -1.93
CA LYS A 2 0.71 -14.63 -3.22
C LYS A 2 1.08 -13.26 -3.76
N ILE A 3 1.20 -13.14 -5.09
CA ILE A 3 1.44 -11.87 -5.78
C ILE A 3 0.32 -11.69 -6.80
N ILE A 4 -0.35 -10.55 -6.77
CA ILE A 4 -1.40 -10.14 -7.70
C ILE A 4 -0.87 -8.94 -8.48
N ASN A 5 -0.64 -9.14 -9.77
CA ASN A 5 -0.16 -8.12 -10.69
C ASN A 5 -1.29 -7.75 -11.65
N PHE A 6 -1.84 -6.55 -11.52
CA PHE A 6 -2.97 -6.11 -12.34
C PHE A 6 -2.59 -5.83 -13.79
N SER A 7 -1.29 -5.66 -14.11
CA SER A 7 -0.84 -5.50 -15.49
C SER A 7 -0.97 -6.75 -16.36
N GLU A 8 -1.23 -7.93 -15.75
CA GLU A 8 -1.47 -9.17 -16.48
C GLU A 8 -2.82 -9.21 -17.18
N GLN A 9 -3.73 -8.29 -16.85
CA GLN A 9 -5.05 -8.17 -17.46
C GLN A 9 -5.34 -6.71 -17.81
N ASN A 10 -6.00 -6.48 -18.95
CA ASN A 10 -6.43 -5.15 -19.33
C ASN A 10 -7.57 -4.65 -18.45
N SER A 11 -7.41 -3.43 -17.91
CA SER A 11 -8.42 -2.73 -17.14
C SER A 11 -8.23 -1.22 -17.24
N ILE A 12 -9.12 -0.44 -16.62
CA ILE A 12 -8.99 1.02 -16.55
C ILE A 12 -7.74 1.47 -15.78
N ILE A 13 -7.16 0.61 -14.94
CA ILE A 13 -5.88 0.86 -14.26
C ILE A 13 -4.80 1.17 -15.30
N ASN A 14 -4.81 0.52 -16.47
CA ASN A 14 -3.82 0.75 -17.52
C ASN A 14 -3.81 2.20 -18.01
N GLN A 15 -4.99 2.86 -18.10
CA GLN A 15 -5.08 4.28 -18.44
C GLN A 15 -4.44 5.16 -17.39
N TYR A 16 -4.74 4.92 -16.11
CA TYR A 16 -4.15 5.70 -15.01
C TYR A 16 -2.64 5.45 -14.88
N MET A 17 -2.20 4.22 -15.12
CA MET A 17 -0.77 3.89 -15.18
C MET A 17 -0.05 4.64 -16.31
N ALA A 18 -0.63 4.70 -17.51
CA ALA A 18 -0.07 5.47 -18.62
C ALA A 18 0.06 6.95 -18.26
N GLU A 19 -0.98 7.53 -17.66
CA GLU A 19 -0.99 8.94 -17.26
C GLU A 19 0.03 9.27 -16.15
N ILE A 20 0.16 8.46 -15.11
CA ILE A 20 1.15 8.73 -14.04
C ILE A 20 2.59 8.49 -14.48
N ARG A 21 2.81 7.67 -15.53
CA ARG A 21 4.13 7.45 -16.11
C ARG A 21 4.53 8.52 -17.12
N ASP A 22 3.57 9.24 -17.70
CA ASP A 22 3.82 10.30 -18.69
C ASP A 22 4.46 11.51 -18.03
N ALA A 23 5.68 11.88 -18.49
CA ALA A 23 6.50 12.95 -17.93
C ALA A 23 5.85 14.34 -18.02
N GLU A 24 4.94 14.56 -18.96
CA GLU A 24 4.19 15.83 -19.06
C GLU A 24 2.96 15.83 -18.17
N TYR A 25 2.21 14.73 -18.15
CA TYR A 25 1.00 14.59 -17.33
C TYR A 25 1.32 14.71 -15.83
N GLN A 26 2.38 14.04 -15.35
CA GLN A 26 2.75 14.02 -13.93
C GLN A 26 3.20 15.37 -13.37
N LYS A 27 3.49 16.38 -14.21
CA LYS A 27 3.78 17.75 -13.78
C LYS A 27 2.60 18.40 -13.05
N ASN A 28 1.37 17.96 -13.35
CA ASN A 28 0.18 18.39 -12.62
C ASN A 28 -0.02 17.51 -11.37
N ARG A 29 0.41 18.03 -10.23
CA ARG A 29 0.32 17.32 -8.93
C ARG A 29 -1.09 16.89 -8.55
N LEU A 30 -2.11 17.65 -8.92
CA LEU A 30 -3.50 17.29 -8.62
C LEU A 30 -3.92 16.05 -9.41
N LEU A 31 -3.65 16.04 -10.72
CA LEU A 31 -3.98 14.91 -11.58
C LEU A 31 -3.18 13.66 -11.20
N PHE A 32 -1.89 13.83 -10.86
CA PHE A 32 -1.06 12.74 -10.38
C PHE A 32 -1.63 12.10 -9.12
N ARG A 33 -1.94 12.90 -8.07
CA ARG A 33 -2.56 12.38 -6.84
C ARG A 33 -3.92 11.73 -7.09
N ASN A 34 -4.75 12.29 -7.97
CA ASN A 34 -6.05 11.72 -8.28
C ASN A 34 -5.93 10.33 -8.94
N ASN A 35 -4.96 10.13 -9.82
CA ASN A 35 -4.74 8.83 -10.43
C ASN A 35 -4.13 7.82 -9.45
N ILE A 36 -3.22 8.24 -8.58
CA ILE A 36 -2.74 7.42 -7.45
C ILE A 36 -3.93 6.94 -6.60
N MET A 37 -4.84 7.84 -6.24
CA MET A 37 -6.04 7.52 -5.46
C MET A 37 -6.97 6.56 -6.21
N ARG A 38 -7.26 6.79 -7.49
CA ARG A 38 -8.11 5.91 -8.32
C ARG A 38 -7.55 4.49 -8.45
N ILE A 39 -6.24 4.36 -8.64
CA ILE A 39 -5.59 3.03 -8.64
C ILE A 39 -5.81 2.35 -7.29
N GLY A 40 -5.67 3.09 -6.17
CA GLY A 40 -5.96 2.57 -4.84
C GLY A 40 -7.40 2.09 -4.65
N GLU A 41 -8.39 2.79 -5.20
CA GLU A 41 -9.81 2.37 -5.18
C GLU A 41 -10.02 1.04 -5.90
N PHE A 42 -9.40 0.86 -7.08
CA PHE A 42 -9.53 -0.39 -7.84
C PHE A 42 -8.78 -1.55 -7.19
N GLU A 43 -7.59 -1.32 -6.65
CA GLU A 43 -6.88 -2.35 -5.89
C GLU A 43 -7.65 -2.76 -4.63
N ALA A 44 -8.22 -1.79 -3.90
CA ALA A 44 -9.06 -2.05 -2.73
C ALA A 44 -10.31 -2.87 -3.10
N PHE A 45 -10.95 -2.55 -4.23
CA PHE A 45 -12.09 -3.32 -4.73
C PHE A 45 -11.70 -4.77 -5.05
N GLU A 46 -10.59 -4.99 -5.72
CA GLU A 46 -10.12 -6.36 -6.01
C GLU A 46 -9.73 -7.11 -4.74
N LEU A 47 -9.04 -6.43 -3.80
CA LEU A 47 -8.69 -6.99 -2.50
C LEU A 47 -9.94 -7.39 -1.71
N SER A 48 -11.00 -6.58 -1.76
CA SER A 48 -12.24 -6.84 -1.01
C SER A 48 -12.85 -8.21 -1.33
N LYS A 49 -12.65 -8.73 -2.55
CA LYS A 49 -13.13 -10.06 -2.96
C LYS A 49 -12.48 -11.22 -2.20
N THR A 50 -11.40 -10.97 -1.48
CA THR A 50 -10.66 -11.97 -0.69
C THR A 50 -11.02 -11.97 0.79
N LEU A 51 -11.86 -11.03 1.24
CA LEU A 51 -12.32 -10.93 2.62
C LEU A 51 -13.36 -12.02 2.96
N ALA A 52 -13.58 -12.23 4.25
CA ALA A 52 -14.67 -13.06 4.73
C ALA A 52 -16.01 -12.32 4.63
N TYR A 53 -17.06 -13.03 4.22
CA TYR A 53 -18.41 -12.50 4.05
C TYR A 53 -19.42 -13.36 4.80
N GLU A 54 -20.45 -12.71 5.37
CA GLU A 54 -21.58 -13.38 6.01
C GLU A 54 -22.90 -12.76 5.55
N PRO A 55 -23.99 -13.56 5.50
CA PRO A 55 -25.32 -13.06 5.15
C PRO A 55 -25.85 -12.14 6.25
N LYS A 56 -26.39 -11.00 5.85
CA LYS A 56 -27.05 -10.04 6.71
C LYS A 56 -28.45 -9.72 6.17
N GLU A 57 -29.46 -9.84 7.01
CA GLU A 57 -30.81 -9.38 6.68
C GLU A 57 -30.89 -7.86 6.79
N VAL A 58 -31.43 -7.24 5.76
CA VAL A 58 -31.64 -5.78 5.66
C VAL A 58 -33.11 -5.53 5.40
N THR A 59 -33.75 -4.75 6.28
CA THR A 59 -35.14 -4.29 6.07
C THR A 59 -35.15 -3.18 5.04
N THR A 60 -35.89 -3.38 3.97
CA THR A 60 -36.14 -2.38 2.92
C THR A 60 -37.55 -1.83 3.06
N PRO A 61 -37.91 -0.76 2.36
CA PRO A 61 -39.30 -0.24 2.36
C PRO A 61 -40.32 -1.27 1.84
N LEU A 62 -39.94 -2.30 1.11
CA LEU A 62 -40.83 -3.26 0.45
C LEU A 62 -40.71 -4.70 1.00
N GLY A 63 -39.79 -4.97 1.95
CA GLY A 63 -39.60 -6.30 2.51
C GLY A 63 -38.22 -6.50 3.14
N VAL A 64 -37.79 -7.76 3.24
CA VAL A 64 -36.45 -8.12 3.76
C VAL A 64 -35.60 -8.65 2.62
N SER A 65 -34.35 -8.18 2.55
CA SER A 65 -33.33 -8.65 1.60
C SER A 65 -32.16 -9.21 2.37
N THR A 66 -31.63 -10.36 1.94
CA THR A 66 -30.39 -10.93 2.48
C THR A 66 -29.21 -10.54 1.58
N VAL A 67 -28.20 -9.88 2.15
CA VAL A 67 -27.02 -9.42 1.44
C VAL A 67 -25.77 -9.94 2.16
N ASN A 68 -24.82 -10.54 1.43
CA ASN A 68 -23.51 -10.87 1.98
C ASN A 68 -22.69 -9.61 2.20
N VAL A 69 -22.25 -9.39 3.44
CA VAL A 69 -21.45 -8.23 3.82
C VAL A 69 -20.07 -8.67 4.36
N PRO A 70 -19.00 -7.88 4.18
CA PRO A 70 -17.70 -8.22 4.73
C PRO A 70 -17.72 -8.17 6.25
N THR A 71 -17.08 -9.15 6.89
CA THR A 71 -16.99 -9.28 8.35
C THR A 71 -15.59 -9.08 8.89
N ASP A 72 -14.58 -9.13 8.04
CA ASP A 72 -13.20 -8.88 8.43
C ASP A 72 -13.00 -7.45 8.93
N LYS A 73 -12.27 -7.30 10.03
CA LYS A 73 -11.84 -6.00 10.54
C LYS A 73 -10.54 -5.60 9.83
N ILE A 74 -10.49 -4.36 9.36
CA ILE A 74 -9.38 -3.83 8.58
C ILE A 74 -8.68 -2.70 9.34
N VAL A 75 -7.35 -2.72 9.30
CA VAL A 75 -6.51 -1.56 9.58
C VAL A 75 -5.77 -1.20 8.30
N LEU A 76 -6.03 -0.01 7.81
CA LEU A 76 -5.41 0.56 6.63
C LEU A 76 -4.22 1.41 7.07
N ALA A 77 -3.03 1.03 6.66
CA ALA A 77 -1.77 1.64 7.04
C ALA A 77 -1.07 2.31 5.85
N THR A 78 -0.35 3.39 6.11
CA THR A 78 0.46 4.05 5.09
C THR A 78 1.76 4.60 5.64
N ILE A 79 2.74 4.75 4.75
CA ILE A 79 4.04 5.33 5.03
C ILE A 79 4.09 6.75 4.44
N PHE A 80 4.40 7.76 5.26
CA PHE A 80 4.50 9.13 4.80
C PHE A 80 5.76 9.31 3.95
N ARG A 81 5.67 10.16 2.91
CA ARG A 81 4.60 11.09 2.45
C ARG A 81 3.75 10.52 1.32
N ALA A 82 4.38 9.79 0.35
CA ALA A 82 3.78 9.38 -0.92
C ALA A 82 2.59 8.42 -0.77
N GLY A 83 2.54 7.64 0.31
CA GLY A 83 1.45 6.71 0.57
C GLY A 83 0.08 7.35 0.77
N LEU A 84 0.01 8.63 1.17
CA LEU A 84 -1.25 9.25 1.57
C LEU A 84 -2.34 9.32 0.47
N PRO A 85 -2.07 9.70 -0.80
CA PRO A 85 -3.10 9.67 -1.83
C PRO A 85 -3.58 8.24 -2.14
N PHE A 86 -2.67 7.28 -2.11
CA PHE A 86 -2.97 5.87 -2.34
C PHE A 86 -3.83 5.29 -1.21
N HIS A 87 -3.49 5.59 0.03
CA HIS A 87 -4.27 5.29 1.23
C HIS A 87 -5.70 5.85 1.13
N ASN A 88 -5.87 7.09 0.67
CA ASN A 88 -7.19 7.69 0.49
C ASN A 88 -8.06 6.91 -0.50
N GLY A 89 -7.46 6.33 -1.55
CA GLY A 89 -8.16 5.44 -2.47
C GLY A 89 -8.71 4.19 -1.77
N PHE A 90 -7.89 3.55 -0.94
CA PHE A 90 -8.35 2.41 -0.13
C PHE A 90 -9.43 2.82 0.88
N LEU A 91 -9.29 4.00 1.50
CA LEU A 91 -10.24 4.50 2.48
C LEU A 91 -11.62 4.82 1.86
N ASN A 92 -11.67 5.23 0.59
CA ASN A 92 -12.94 5.41 -0.14
C ASN A 92 -13.73 4.09 -0.33
N VAL A 93 -13.05 2.95 -0.26
CA VAL A 93 -13.67 1.61 -0.38
C VAL A 93 -13.90 0.99 1.00
N PHE A 94 -12.96 1.16 1.92
CA PHE A 94 -13.00 0.65 3.29
C PHE A 94 -13.22 1.78 4.30
N ASP A 95 -14.32 2.49 4.18
CA ASP A 95 -14.66 3.70 4.95
C ASP A 95 -14.74 3.48 6.48
N HIS A 96 -14.95 2.24 6.92
CA HIS A 96 -14.96 1.86 8.34
C HIS A 96 -13.61 1.30 8.84
N ALA A 97 -12.55 1.29 8.02
CA ALA A 97 -11.23 0.82 8.44
C ALA A 97 -10.62 1.70 9.53
N GLY A 98 -9.94 1.07 10.49
CA GLY A 98 -9.03 1.80 11.35
C GLY A 98 -7.84 2.31 10.55
N ASN A 99 -7.34 3.51 10.82
CA ASN A 99 -6.25 4.10 10.05
C ASN A 99 -4.96 4.12 10.85
N ALA A 100 -3.84 3.77 10.19
CA ALA A 100 -2.51 3.74 10.75
C ALA A 100 -1.53 4.54 9.88
N PHE A 101 -0.72 5.36 10.52
CA PHE A 101 0.22 6.25 9.86
C PHE A 101 1.60 6.11 10.48
N VAL A 102 2.64 5.99 9.64
CA VAL A 102 4.02 5.94 10.10
C VAL A 102 4.91 6.86 9.28
N SER A 103 5.82 7.54 9.97
CA SER A 103 7.03 8.14 9.41
C SER A 103 8.23 7.49 10.10
N ALA A 104 9.03 6.77 9.34
CA ALA A 104 10.19 6.06 9.86
C ALA A 104 11.34 6.08 8.85
N TYR A 105 12.57 6.14 9.37
CA TYR A 105 13.78 6.04 8.55
C TYR A 105 14.84 5.19 9.26
N ARG A 106 15.83 4.77 8.50
CA ARG A 106 17.00 4.07 9.05
C ARG A 106 17.94 5.06 9.72
N GLU A 107 18.33 4.76 10.94
CA GLU A 107 19.34 5.50 11.69
C GLU A 107 20.52 4.58 12.01
N TYR A 108 21.71 5.11 11.93
CA TYR A 108 22.91 4.40 12.41
C TYR A 108 23.08 4.69 13.90
N LYS A 109 23.12 3.62 14.71
CA LYS A 109 23.25 3.72 16.17
C LYS A 109 24.68 3.97 16.62
N ASP A 110 25.66 3.73 15.76
CA ASP A 110 27.07 3.92 16.04
C ASP A 110 27.78 4.75 14.97
N ALA A 111 28.87 5.42 15.34
CA ALA A 111 29.67 6.24 14.45
C ALA A 111 30.41 5.41 13.37
N ALA A 112 30.53 4.10 13.54
CA ALA A 112 31.15 3.17 12.60
C ALA A 112 30.15 2.57 11.60
N HIS A 113 28.86 2.92 11.69
CA HIS A 113 27.77 2.47 10.81
C HIS A 113 27.55 0.93 10.80
N HIS A 114 27.91 0.24 11.89
CA HIS A 114 27.75 -1.21 12.00
C HIS A 114 26.36 -1.61 12.50
N GLU A 115 25.74 -0.80 13.38
CA GLU A 115 24.39 -1.05 13.86
C GLU A 115 23.37 -0.10 13.21
N VAL A 116 22.43 -0.68 12.47
CA VAL A 116 21.30 0.04 11.88
C VAL A 116 20.09 -0.08 12.80
N GLY A 117 19.62 1.05 13.31
CA GLY A 117 18.35 1.17 14.01
C GLY A 117 17.22 1.61 13.11
N ILE A 118 16.00 1.49 13.62
CA ILE A 118 14.82 2.12 13.03
C ILE A 118 14.50 3.32 13.91
N HIS A 119 14.53 4.50 13.31
CA HIS A 119 14.01 5.70 13.94
C HIS A 119 12.57 5.90 13.49
N ILE A 120 11.65 5.89 14.45
CA ILE A 120 10.22 6.16 14.20
C ILE A 120 9.97 7.58 14.70
N GLU A 121 9.75 8.51 13.79
CA GLU A 121 9.41 9.90 14.12
C GLU A 121 7.95 10.05 14.54
N TYR A 122 7.06 9.29 13.87
CA TYR A 122 5.64 9.34 14.13
C TYR A 122 5.02 7.96 13.90
N LEU A 123 4.21 7.54 14.85
CA LEU A 123 3.39 6.33 14.74
C LEU A 123 2.04 6.57 15.40
N ALA A 124 0.98 6.59 14.62
CA ALA A 124 -0.39 6.59 15.11
C ALA A 124 -1.13 5.43 14.49
N THR A 125 -1.64 4.50 15.31
CA THR A 125 -2.34 3.31 14.83
C THR A 125 -3.26 2.75 15.91
N PRO A 126 -4.44 2.25 15.55
CA PRO A 126 -5.21 1.38 16.44
C PRO A 126 -4.50 0.03 16.61
N SER A 127 -5.00 -0.82 17.51
CA SER A 127 -4.54 -2.22 17.57
C SER A 127 -4.76 -2.90 16.22
N ILE A 128 -3.73 -3.61 15.73
CA ILE A 128 -3.79 -4.44 14.52
C ILE A 128 -4.05 -5.92 14.85
N ASP A 129 -4.20 -6.25 16.14
CA ASP A 129 -4.33 -7.62 16.61
C ASP A 129 -5.56 -8.31 16.00
N GLU A 130 -5.34 -9.51 15.42
CA GLU A 130 -6.36 -10.34 14.73
C GLU A 130 -7.12 -9.60 13.60
N LYS A 131 -6.56 -8.53 13.02
CA LYS A 131 -7.17 -7.79 11.91
C LYS A 131 -6.41 -7.99 10.61
N ASN A 132 -7.05 -7.70 9.49
CA ASN A 132 -6.38 -7.60 8.21
C ASN A 132 -5.63 -6.26 8.15
N LEU A 133 -4.31 -6.32 8.04
CA LEU A 133 -3.45 -5.15 7.89
C LEU A 133 -3.18 -4.91 6.41
N ILE A 134 -3.66 -3.79 5.88
CA ILE A 134 -3.38 -3.33 4.52
C ILE A 134 -2.33 -2.22 4.62
N ILE A 135 -1.16 -2.40 4.01
CA ILE A 135 -0.10 -1.38 3.98
C ILE A 135 -0.04 -0.82 2.55
N ALA A 136 -0.48 0.42 2.38
CA ALA A 136 -0.55 1.12 1.10
C ALA A 136 0.61 2.11 0.95
N ASP A 137 1.53 1.80 0.03
CA ASP A 137 2.64 2.68 -0.39
C ASP A 137 2.80 2.57 -1.91
N PRO A 138 2.81 3.66 -2.69
CA PRO A 138 2.81 3.58 -4.15
C PRO A 138 4.04 2.90 -4.76
N MET A 139 5.15 2.78 -4.05
CA MET A 139 6.39 2.23 -4.61
C MET A 139 7.00 1.14 -3.73
N LEU A 140 7.09 -0.08 -4.23
CA LEU A 140 7.87 -1.15 -3.64
C LEU A 140 9.22 -1.29 -4.37
N ALA A 141 10.16 -0.38 -4.08
CA ALA A 141 11.49 -0.34 -4.69
C ALA A 141 12.43 -1.37 -4.04
N THR A 142 13.17 -1.00 -2.99
CA THR A 142 14.05 -1.94 -2.26
C THR A 142 13.33 -2.76 -1.20
N GLY A 143 12.08 -2.42 -0.85
CA GLY A 143 11.31 -3.03 0.23
C GLY A 143 11.65 -2.53 1.64
N GLY A 144 12.73 -1.75 1.79
CA GLY A 144 13.20 -1.32 3.10
C GLY A 144 12.22 -0.44 3.87
N SER A 145 11.58 0.55 3.23
CA SER A 145 10.57 1.39 3.88
C SER A 145 9.34 0.59 4.29
N MET A 146 8.92 -0.36 3.44
CA MET A 146 7.80 -1.25 3.72
C MET A 146 8.08 -2.13 4.94
N GLU A 147 9.28 -2.71 5.02
CA GLU A 147 9.73 -3.48 6.20
C GLU A 147 9.77 -2.63 7.47
N LEU A 148 10.29 -1.40 7.39
CA LEU A 148 10.34 -0.49 8.54
C LEU A 148 8.93 -0.15 9.04
N GLY A 149 8.03 0.22 8.13
CA GLY A 149 6.64 0.49 8.46
C GLY A 149 5.95 -0.72 9.10
N TYR A 150 6.11 -1.90 8.50
CA TYR A 150 5.55 -3.14 9.04
C TYR A 150 6.04 -3.44 10.46
N LYS A 151 7.36 -3.35 10.70
CA LYS A 151 7.93 -3.55 12.05
C LYS A 151 7.38 -2.54 13.07
N ALA A 152 7.17 -1.29 12.66
CA ALA A 152 6.56 -0.29 13.52
C ALA A 152 5.12 -0.68 13.89
N PHE A 153 4.31 -1.13 12.92
CA PHE A 153 2.93 -1.56 13.17
C PHE A 153 2.85 -2.79 14.08
N LEU A 154 3.78 -3.74 13.96
CA LEU A 154 3.83 -4.94 14.82
C LEU A 154 3.96 -4.63 16.32
N THR A 155 4.37 -3.42 16.71
CA THR A 155 4.34 -2.98 18.11
C THR A 155 2.93 -2.84 18.67
N LYS A 156 1.89 -2.92 17.84
CA LYS A 156 0.47 -2.73 18.17
C LYS A 156 -0.40 -3.99 17.98
N GLY A 157 0.23 -5.16 17.86
CA GLY A 157 -0.44 -6.46 17.77
C GLY A 157 0.09 -7.33 16.64
N THR A 158 -0.55 -8.48 16.45
CA THR A 158 -0.24 -9.45 15.40
C THR A 158 -1.41 -9.51 14.41
N PRO A 159 -1.20 -9.13 13.13
CA PRO A 159 -2.29 -9.15 12.16
C PRO A 159 -2.69 -10.59 11.77
N LYS A 160 -3.98 -10.78 11.46
CA LYS A 160 -4.54 -12.02 10.91
C LYS A 160 -4.00 -12.28 9.51
N GLN A 161 -4.08 -11.28 8.63
CA GLN A 161 -3.56 -11.27 7.26
C GLN A 161 -2.85 -9.95 6.98
N ILE A 162 -1.94 -9.95 6.02
CA ILE A 162 -1.15 -8.79 5.61
C ILE A 162 -1.31 -8.62 4.10
N HIS A 163 -1.69 -7.42 3.69
CA HIS A 163 -1.77 -7.02 2.30
C HIS A 163 -0.79 -5.87 2.06
N VAL A 164 0.26 -6.14 1.28
CA VAL A 164 1.21 -5.11 0.82
C VAL A 164 0.72 -4.62 -0.53
N CYS A 165 0.27 -3.37 -0.57
CA CYS A 165 -0.32 -2.77 -1.77
C CYS A 165 0.59 -1.67 -2.31
N CYS A 166 0.90 -1.72 -3.61
CA CYS A 166 1.74 -0.73 -4.27
C CYS A 166 1.34 -0.54 -5.73
N ILE A 167 1.61 0.62 -6.29
CA ILE A 167 1.32 0.89 -7.70
C ILE A 167 2.39 0.24 -8.58
N ILE A 168 3.67 0.44 -8.24
CA ILE A 168 4.78 -0.21 -8.94
C ILE A 168 5.67 -0.97 -7.96
N ALA A 169 6.11 -2.14 -8.38
CA ALA A 169 7.06 -2.97 -7.64
C ALA A 169 8.30 -3.29 -8.49
N SER A 170 9.45 -3.46 -7.84
CA SER A 170 10.62 -4.08 -8.42
C SER A 170 10.73 -5.55 -8.01
N PRO A 171 11.42 -6.41 -8.78
CA PRO A 171 11.74 -7.78 -8.37
C PRO A 171 12.49 -7.84 -7.04
N GLU A 172 13.42 -6.90 -6.81
CA GLU A 172 14.21 -6.81 -5.58
C GLU A 172 13.33 -6.50 -4.37
N GLY A 173 12.39 -5.57 -4.51
CA GLY A 173 11.42 -5.23 -3.46
C GLY A 173 10.53 -6.40 -3.10
N ILE A 174 10.03 -7.13 -4.11
CA ILE A 174 9.22 -8.34 -3.91
C ILE A 174 10.03 -9.41 -3.16
N GLU A 175 11.27 -9.69 -3.58
CA GLU A 175 12.14 -10.66 -2.91
C GLU A 175 12.49 -10.24 -1.48
N HIS A 176 12.62 -8.95 -1.22
CA HIS A 176 12.81 -8.42 0.12
C HIS A 176 11.60 -8.71 1.02
N ILE A 177 10.38 -8.45 0.53
CA ILE A 177 9.15 -8.74 1.27
C ILE A 177 9.00 -10.24 1.54
N LYS A 178 9.32 -11.10 0.57
CA LYS A 178 9.30 -12.57 0.77
C LYS A 178 10.23 -13.04 1.89
N LYS A 179 11.35 -12.33 2.12
CA LYS A 179 12.33 -12.67 3.16
C LYS A 179 11.96 -12.12 4.53
N THR A 180 11.23 -11.02 4.60
CA THR A 180 11.02 -10.26 5.83
C THR A 180 9.61 -10.35 6.40
N PHE A 181 8.63 -10.76 5.57
CA PHE A 181 7.22 -10.93 5.98
C PHE A 181 6.82 -12.41 6.06
N PRO A 182 5.84 -12.77 6.91
CA PRO A 182 5.33 -14.16 6.98
C PRO A 182 4.62 -14.54 5.67
N ASN A 183 5.22 -15.45 4.91
CA ASN A 183 4.77 -15.80 3.56
C ASN A 183 3.34 -16.35 3.50
N GLU A 184 2.93 -17.12 4.49
CA GLU A 184 1.60 -17.76 4.56
C GLU A 184 0.46 -16.76 4.81
N LYS A 185 0.77 -15.60 5.41
CA LYS A 185 -0.20 -14.55 5.77
C LYS A 185 -0.15 -13.34 4.85
N THR A 186 0.80 -13.28 3.91
CA THR A 186 1.07 -12.06 3.13
C THR A 186 0.69 -12.23 1.67
N THR A 187 -0.03 -11.24 1.14
CA THR A 187 -0.30 -11.06 -0.29
C THR A 187 0.25 -9.71 -0.73
N ILE A 188 0.99 -9.69 -1.84
CA ILE A 188 1.42 -8.45 -2.52
C ILE A 188 0.44 -8.14 -3.63
N TRP A 189 0.00 -6.88 -3.72
CA TRP A 189 -0.86 -6.34 -4.75
C TRP A 189 -0.13 -5.22 -5.45
N CYS A 190 -0.09 -5.21 -6.77
CA CYS A 190 0.58 -4.16 -7.53
C CYS A 190 -0.09 -3.91 -8.88
N ALA A 191 -0.16 -2.65 -9.29
CA ALA A 191 -0.67 -2.28 -10.59
C ALA A 191 0.31 -2.71 -11.70
N ALA A 192 1.63 -2.68 -11.42
CA ALA A 192 2.64 -3.22 -12.32
C ALA A 192 3.90 -3.69 -11.58
N ILE A 193 4.61 -4.67 -12.18
CA ILE A 193 5.97 -5.05 -11.80
C ILE A 193 6.90 -4.58 -12.91
N ASP A 194 7.81 -3.67 -12.57
CA ASP A 194 8.79 -3.14 -13.50
C ASP A 194 10.09 -3.99 -13.46
N PRO A 195 10.90 -4.01 -14.53
CA PRO A 195 12.01 -4.96 -14.66
C PRO A 195 13.14 -4.79 -13.66
N GLY A 196 13.27 -3.64 -12.99
CA GLY A 196 14.33 -3.43 -12.00
C GLY A 196 14.47 -1.98 -11.55
N MET A 197 15.65 -1.66 -11.01
CA MET A 197 16.00 -0.32 -10.51
C MET A 197 17.31 0.17 -11.13
N ASN A 198 17.47 1.50 -11.18
CA ASN A 198 18.73 2.14 -11.55
C ASN A 198 19.72 2.18 -10.36
N GLU A 199 20.91 2.73 -10.57
CA GLU A 199 21.97 2.90 -9.57
C GLU A 199 21.53 3.73 -8.34
N HIS A 200 20.58 4.65 -8.52
CA HIS A 200 20.01 5.48 -7.45
C HIS A 200 18.80 4.83 -6.75
N LYS A 201 18.51 3.55 -7.03
CA LYS A 201 17.38 2.79 -6.45
C LYS A 201 16.00 3.30 -6.85
N TYR A 202 15.87 4.00 -7.97
CA TYR A 202 14.59 4.28 -8.60
C TYR A 202 14.15 3.13 -9.47
N ILE A 203 12.87 2.76 -9.39
CA ILE A 203 12.25 1.76 -10.26
C ILE A 203 12.28 2.26 -11.71
N VAL A 204 12.66 1.41 -12.67
CA VAL A 204 12.77 1.76 -14.09
C VAL A 204 11.92 0.79 -14.91
N PRO A 205 11.04 1.30 -15.80
CA PRO A 205 10.80 2.69 -16.18
C PRO A 205 10.14 3.55 -15.11
N GLY A 206 9.39 2.97 -14.16
CA GLY A 206 8.81 3.67 -13.02
C GLY A 206 7.93 4.87 -13.40
N PHE A 207 7.87 5.84 -12.51
CA PHE A 207 7.28 7.17 -12.72
C PHE A 207 8.04 8.29 -11.96
N GLY A 208 9.23 8.00 -11.38
CA GLY A 208 10.03 8.95 -10.61
C GLY A 208 9.79 8.89 -9.11
N ASP A 209 10.02 10.00 -8.38
CA ASP A 209 9.77 10.12 -6.94
C ASP A 209 8.30 10.48 -6.68
N ALA A 210 7.52 9.52 -6.17
CA ALA A 210 6.11 9.73 -5.88
C ALA A 210 5.86 10.83 -4.84
N GLY A 211 6.74 10.98 -3.85
CA GLY A 211 6.63 12.01 -2.82
C GLY A 211 6.77 13.40 -3.39
N ASP A 212 7.76 13.60 -4.24
CA ASP A 212 8.03 14.88 -4.88
C ASP A 212 6.97 15.21 -5.95
N LEU A 213 6.51 14.22 -6.70
CA LEU A 213 5.41 14.39 -7.64
C LEU A 213 4.09 14.73 -6.94
N CYS A 214 3.81 14.14 -5.78
CA CYS A 214 2.60 14.45 -5.00
C CYS A 214 2.65 15.81 -4.32
N TYR A 215 3.80 16.20 -3.72
CA TYR A 215 3.86 17.26 -2.71
C TYR A 215 4.97 18.29 -2.93
N GLY A 216 5.84 18.08 -3.90
CA GLY A 216 7.02 18.92 -4.16
C GLY A 216 8.27 18.36 -3.53
N GLY A 217 9.42 18.81 -4.07
CA GLY A 217 10.74 18.37 -3.62
C GLY A 217 11.00 18.66 -2.15
N LYS A 218 11.79 17.81 -1.50
CA LYS A 218 12.34 18.05 -0.17
C LYS A 218 13.49 19.05 -0.26
N LEU A 219 13.66 19.86 0.77
CA LEU A 219 14.85 20.72 0.94
C LEU A 219 16.03 19.88 1.42
#